data_88f06c2a4ab9cab7c7508a1f2cb0ec58
#
_entry.id   88f06c2a4ab9cab7c7508a1f2cb0ec58
#
_cell.length_a   1.000
_cell.length_b   1.000
_cell.length_c   1.000
_cell.angle_alpha   90.00
_cell.angle_beta   90.00
_cell.angle_gamma   90.00
#
_symmetry.space_group_name_H-M   'P 1'
#
loop_
_entity.id
_entity.type
_entity.pdbx_description
1 polymer ?
#
loop_
_entity_poly.entity_id
_entity_poly.type
_entity_poly.pdbx_seq_one_letter_code
_entity_poly.pdbx_strand_id
1 'polypeptide(L)' 'SKGINVNGIAPGYIATDNTEALRNDPERSKSILDRIPAKRWGDPEDFKGAIVYLASAASSYVHGEILTVDGGWMGR' A
#
# COMPACT_ATOMS: atom_id res chain seq x y z
N SER A 1 17.05 -18.79 8.51
CA SER A 1 17.03 -19.09 7.08
C SER A 1 18.41 -18.81 6.46
N LYS A 2 18.63 -19.33 5.28
CA LYS A 2 19.94 -19.27 4.65
C LYS A 2 20.11 -18.02 3.79
N GLY A 3 19.92 -16.85 4.39
CA GLY A 3 20.06 -15.58 3.68
C GLY A 3 18.86 -15.18 2.83
N ILE A 4 17.71 -15.83 3.07
CA ILE A 4 16.47 -15.51 2.35
C ILE A 4 15.49 -14.83 3.28
N ASN A 5 15.03 -13.64 2.89
CA ASN A 5 13.99 -12.92 3.61
C ASN A 5 12.70 -13.01 2.82
N VAL A 6 11.60 -13.34 3.51
CA VAL A 6 10.27 -13.41 2.89
C VAL A 6 9.36 -12.42 3.59
N ASN A 7 8.93 -11.40 2.86
CA ASN A 7 8.05 -10.35 3.35
C ASN A 7 7.00 -10.04 2.30
N GLY A 8 5.95 -9.33 2.70
CA GLY A 8 4.89 -8.93 1.80
C GLY A 8 4.46 -7.48 2.01
N ILE A 9 3.68 -6.99 1.06
CA ILE A 9 3.09 -5.65 1.14
C ILE A 9 1.57 -5.80 1.04
N ALA A 10 0.86 -5.18 1.98
CA ALA A 10 -0.60 -5.11 1.95
C ALA A 10 -1.01 -3.72 1.47
N PRO A 11 -1.48 -3.57 0.22
CA PRO A 11 -1.88 -2.27 -0.32
C PRO A 11 -3.31 -1.91 0.11
N GLY A 12 -3.60 -0.59 0.09
CA GLY A 12 -4.95 -0.10 0.24
C GLY A 12 -5.60 0.17 -1.12
N TYR A 13 -6.38 1.24 -1.22
CA TYR A 13 -7.02 1.66 -2.47
C TYR A 13 -6.02 2.42 -3.33
N ILE A 14 -5.68 1.84 -4.47
CA ILE A 14 -4.62 2.35 -5.36
C ILE A 14 -5.23 2.75 -6.70
N ALA A 15 -4.76 3.85 -7.25
CA ALA A 15 -5.21 4.36 -8.54
C ALA A 15 -4.56 3.53 -9.66
N THR A 16 -5.28 2.50 -10.10
CA THR A 16 -4.85 1.61 -11.18
C THR A 16 -6.03 1.41 -12.14
N ASP A 17 -5.80 0.69 -13.24
CA ASP A 17 -6.86 0.38 -14.20
C ASP A 17 -8.01 -0.39 -13.53
N ASN A 18 -7.70 -1.25 -12.57
CA ASN A 18 -8.71 -2.05 -11.87
C ASN A 18 -9.64 -1.20 -11.01
N THR A 19 -9.22 -0.02 -10.59
CA THR A 19 -10.03 0.87 -9.75
C THR A 19 -10.59 2.07 -10.49
N GLU A 20 -10.39 2.15 -11.80
CA GLU A 20 -10.81 3.31 -12.59
C GLU A 20 -12.32 3.59 -12.49
N ALA A 21 -13.14 2.57 -12.66
CA ALA A 21 -14.60 2.73 -12.57
C ALA A 21 -15.02 3.22 -11.18
N LEU A 22 -14.37 2.71 -10.14
CA LEU A 22 -14.64 3.09 -8.76
C LEU A 22 -14.24 4.54 -8.50
N ARG A 23 -13.07 4.96 -9.00
CA ARG A 23 -12.60 6.35 -8.85
C ARG A 23 -13.47 7.34 -9.60
N ASN A 24 -14.07 6.92 -10.71
CA ASN A 24 -14.93 7.77 -11.55
C ASN A 24 -16.38 7.81 -11.06
N ASP A 25 -16.74 7.03 -10.05
CA ASP A 25 -18.07 7.08 -9.42
C ASP A 25 -18.01 8.10 -8.27
N PRO A 26 -18.65 9.29 -8.40
CA PRO A 26 -18.49 10.35 -7.40
C PRO A 26 -18.89 9.94 -5.99
N GLU A 27 -19.99 9.19 -5.84
CA GLU A 27 -20.47 8.79 -4.51
C GLU A 27 -19.56 7.77 -3.86
N ARG A 28 -19.17 6.74 -4.62
CA ARG A 28 -18.31 5.68 -4.09
C ARG A 28 -16.90 6.18 -3.82
N SER A 29 -16.36 7.00 -4.72
CA SER A 29 -15.03 7.58 -4.53
C SER A 29 -15.00 8.46 -3.29
N LYS A 30 -16.00 9.31 -3.10
CA LYS A 30 -16.10 10.16 -1.91
C LYS A 30 -16.18 9.33 -0.64
N SER A 31 -17.03 8.29 -0.63
CA SER A 31 -17.18 7.42 0.54
C SER A 31 -15.86 6.76 0.92
N ILE A 32 -15.10 6.29 -0.08
CA ILE A 32 -13.81 5.66 0.16
C ILE A 32 -12.78 6.68 0.66
N LEU A 33 -12.69 7.85 0.00
CA LEU A 33 -11.74 8.89 0.38
C LEU A 33 -12.00 9.42 1.79
N ASP A 34 -13.27 9.53 2.19
CA ASP A 34 -13.61 9.97 3.54
C ASP A 34 -13.08 9.03 4.62
N ARG A 35 -12.86 7.75 4.26
CA ARG A 35 -12.38 6.72 5.18
C ARG A 35 -10.87 6.51 5.12
N ILE A 36 -10.18 7.16 4.20
CA ILE A 36 -8.72 7.09 4.09
C ILE A 36 -8.13 8.29 4.84
N PRO A 37 -7.38 8.08 5.94
CA PRO A 37 -6.77 9.21 6.67
C PRO A 37 -5.90 10.11 5.79
N ALA A 38 -5.18 9.55 4.82
CA ALA A 38 -4.36 10.35 3.90
C ALA A 38 -5.19 11.16 2.91
N LYS A 39 -6.50 10.87 2.79
CA LYS A 39 -7.45 11.61 1.93
C LYS A 39 -7.09 11.63 0.46
N ARG A 40 -6.45 10.55 -0.01
CA ARG A 40 -6.15 10.37 -1.43
C ARG A 40 -6.03 8.91 -1.77
N TRP A 41 -6.22 8.60 -3.05
CA TRP A 41 -5.92 7.27 -3.57
C TRP A 41 -4.41 7.06 -3.54
N GLY A 42 -3.99 5.84 -3.30
CA GLY A 42 -2.59 5.50 -3.43
C GLY A 42 -2.18 5.51 -4.90
N ASP A 43 -0.90 5.69 -5.14
CA ASP A 43 -0.30 5.66 -6.48
C ASP A 43 0.72 4.53 -6.48
N PRO A 44 0.94 3.83 -7.62
CA PRO A 44 1.99 2.81 -7.68
C PRO A 44 3.34 3.31 -7.19
N GLU A 45 3.64 4.60 -7.36
CA GLU A 45 4.88 5.20 -6.83
C GLU A 45 4.98 5.11 -5.31
N ASP A 46 3.84 5.06 -4.60
CA ASP A 46 3.84 4.97 -3.14
C ASP A 46 4.44 3.65 -2.63
N PHE A 47 4.61 2.67 -3.50
CA PHE A 47 5.18 1.37 -3.13
C PHE A 47 6.66 1.25 -3.41
N LYS A 48 7.27 2.18 -4.16
CA LYS A 48 8.68 2.08 -4.53
C LYS A 48 9.59 2.02 -3.32
N GLY A 49 9.40 2.94 -2.37
CA GLY A 49 10.21 2.96 -1.16
C GLY A 49 10.09 1.68 -0.35
N ALA A 50 8.86 1.15 -0.22
CA ALA A 50 8.63 -0.09 0.51
C ALA A 50 9.32 -1.28 -0.16
N ILE A 51 9.22 -1.40 -1.49
CA ILE A 51 9.85 -2.48 -2.25
C ILE A 51 11.37 -2.38 -2.13
N VAL A 52 11.94 -1.19 -2.32
CA VAL A 52 13.38 -0.98 -2.22
C VAL A 52 13.86 -1.32 -0.81
N TYR A 53 13.14 -0.87 0.22
CA TYR A 53 13.49 -1.17 1.60
C TYR A 53 13.51 -2.69 1.86
N LEU A 54 12.43 -3.39 1.49
CA LEU A 54 12.31 -4.83 1.75
C LEU A 54 13.28 -5.66 0.91
N ALA A 55 13.69 -5.16 -0.26
CA ALA A 55 14.64 -5.84 -1.14
C ALA A 55 16.09 -5.50 -0.83
N SER A 56 16.35 -4.55 0.06
CA SER A 56 17.69 -4.04 0.34
C SER A 56 18.27 -4.59 1.63
N ALA A 57 19.58 -4.35 1.83
CA ALA A 57 20.25 -4.72 3.07
C ALA A 57 19.71 -3.94 4.28
N ALA A 58 19.01 -2.82 4.06
CA ALA A 58 18.42 -2.04 5.14
C ALA A 58 17.37 -2.83 5.92
N SER A 59 16.75 -3.87 5.30
CA SER A 59 15.77 -4.73 5.96
C SER A 59 16.31 -6.13 6.26
N SER A 60 17.62 -6.28 6.36
CA SER A 60 18.24 -7.61 6.51
C SER A 60 17.78 -8.38 7.75
N TYR A 61 17.28 -7.69 8.77
CA TYR A 61 16.76 -8.31 9.98
C TYR A 61 15.24 -8.44 9.98
N VAL A 62 14.58 -8.16 8.85
CA VAL A 62 13.12 -8.19 8.71
C VAL A 62 12.70 -9.48 8.00
N HIS A 63 11.92 -10.30 8.69
CA HIS A 63 11.42 -11.57 8.16
C HIS A 63 9.96 -11.75 8.54
N GLY A 64 9.16 -12.25 7.60
CA GLY A 64 7.75 -12.55 7.86
C GLY A 64 6.88 -11.32 8.09
N GLU A 65 7.34 -10.15 7.65
CA GLU A 65 6.60 -8.90 7.84
C GLU A 65 5.62 -8.68 6.69
N ILE A 66 4.44 -8.18 7.03
CA ILE A 66 3.49 -7.64 6.05
C ILE A 66 3.44 -6.13 6.27
N LEU A 67 4.06 -5.39 5.36
CA LEU A 67 4.10 -3.93 5.44
C LEU A 67 2.84 -3.36 4.81
N THR A 68 2.03 -2.67 5.61
CA THR A 68 0.78 -2.07 5.16
C THR A 68 1.05 -0.68 4.57
N VAL A 69 0.63 -0.48 3.31
CA VAL A 69 0.78 0.79 2.61
C VAL A 69 -0.60 1.18 2.09
N ASP A 70 -1.39 1.86 2.91
CA ASP A 70 -2.82 2.06 2.66
C ASP A 70 -3.33 3.46 3.03
N GLY A 71 -2.43 4.42 3.24
CA GLY A 71 -2.84 5.77 3.62
C GLY A 71 -3.49 5.85 4.98
N GLY A 72 -3.38 4.81 5.79
CA GLY A 72 -3.94 4.76 7.14
C GLY A 72 -5.28 4.04 7.24
N TRP A 73 -5.75 3.45 6.15
CA TRP A 73 -7.06 2.76 6.14
C TRP A 73 -7.22 1.79 7.31
N MET A 74 -6.24 0.91 7.54
CA MET A 74 -6.32 -0.11 8.61
C MET A 74 -6.05 0.47 10.00
N GLY A 75 -5.42 1.62 10.07
CA GLY A 75 -5.06 2.26 11.33
C GLY A 75 -6.12 3.22 11.89
N ARG A 76 -7.21 3.42 11.13
CA ARG A 76 -8.24 4.38 11.54
C ARG A 76 -9.13 3.88 12.65
#